data_3939e21565adcae44bab06c4581afa8d
#
_entry.id   3939e21565adcae44bab06c4581afa8d
#
_cell.length_a   1.000
_cell.length_b   1.000
_cell.length_c   1.000
_cell.angle_alpha   90.00
_cell.angle_beta   90.00
_cell.angle_gamma   90.00
#
_symmetry.space_group_name_H-M   'P 1'
#
loop_
_entity.id
_entity.type
_entity.pdbx_description
1 polymer ?
#
loop_
_entity_poly.entity_id
_entity_poly.type
_entity_poly.pdbx_seq_one_letter_code
_entity_poly.pdbx_strand_id
1 'polypeptide(L)' 'MSLICPECRESVQRQAPARWTPANGPAPAHSHLDGEPLCPVMGANGYEPAQPITS' A
#
# COMPACT_ATOMS: atom_id res chain seq x y z
N MET A 1 14.07 10.84 -4.43
CA MET A 1 13.17 10.80 -3.27
C MET A 1 12.52 9.44 -3.19
N SER A 2 12.42 8.92 -1.99
CA SER A 2 11.87 7.59 -1.77
C SER A 2 10.45 7.68 -1.24
N LEU A 3 9.64 6.67 -1.57
CA LEU A 3 8.30 6.55 -1.02
C LEU A 3 8.36 5.59 0.17
N ILE A 4 7.59 5.90 1.21
CA ILE A 4 7.48 5.04 2.38
C ILE A 4 6.01 4.87 2.75
N CYS A 5 5.73 3.78 3.44
CA CYS A 5 4.42 3.56 4.03
C CYS A 5 4.29 4.44 5.27
N PRO A 6 3.25 5.30 5.37
CA PRO A 6 3.15 6.21 6.52
C PRO A 6 2.86 5.50 7.84
N GLU A 7 2.40 4.25 7.79
CA GLU A 7 2.05 3.52 9.01
C GLU A 7 3.23 2.78 9.63
N CYS A 8 4.03 2.10 8.80
CA CYS A 8 5.15 1.32 9.31
C CYS A 8 6.51 1.88 8.95
N ARG A 9 6.55 2.92 8.13
CA ARG A 9 7.77 3.60 7.71
C ARG A 9 8.71 2.72 6.88
N GLU A 10 8.15 1.68 6.30
CA GLU A 10 8.93 0.80 5.41
C GLU A 10 8.98 1.38 4.00
N SER A 11 10.04 1.04 3.27
CA SER A 11 10.18 1.47 1.88
C SER A 11 9.08 0.88 1.01
N VAL A 12 8.67 1.65 0.01
CA VAL A 12 7.57 1.29 -0.89
C VAL A 12 8.11 1.23 -2.32
N GLN A 13 7.62 0.26 -3.10
CA GLN A 13 7.95 0.14 -4.52
C GLN A 13 6.75 0.55 -5.37
N ARG A 14 7.03 1.00 -6.59
CA ARG A 14 5.99 1.42 -7.54
C ARG A 14 5.48 0.23 -8.35
N GLN A 15 4.98 -0.78 -7.65
CA GLN A 15 4.42 -1.97 -8.26
C GLN A 15 3.20 -2.40 -7.46
N ALA A 16 2.23 -2.97 -8.15
CA ALA A 16 1.07 -3.53 -7.48
C ALA A 16 1.52 -4.66 -6.54
N PRO A 17 0.81 -4.88 -5.43
CA PRO A 17 1.17 -5.97 -4.53
C PRO A 17 1.07 -7.32 -5.24
N ALA A 18 1.98 -8.24 -4.88
CA ALA A 18 2.01 -9.56 -5.48
C ALA A 18 0.76 -10.37 -5.14
N ARG A 19 0.16 -10.11 -3.98
CA ARG A 19 -1.05 -10.78 -3.53
C ARG A 19 -2.11 -9.74 -3.27
N TRP A 20 -3.13 -9.74 -4.09
CA TRP A 20 -4.24 -8.80 -3.93
C TRP A 20 -5.54 -9.55 -4.16
N THR A 21 -6.49 -9.35 -3.28
CA THR A 21 -7.82 -9.96 -3.39
C THR A 21 -8.72 -9.05 -4.19
N PRO A 22 -9.25 -9.49 -5.35
CA PRO A 22 -10.11 -8.64 -6.16
C PRO A 22 -11.35 -8.11 -5.42
N ALA A 23 -11.79 -8.82 -4.38
CA ALA A 23 -12.92 -8.38 -3.57
C ALA A 23 -12.65 -7.06 -2.86
N ASN A 24 -11.38 -6.67 -2.69
CA ASN A 24 -11.01 -5.41 -2.07
C ASN A 24 -11.00 -4.24 -3.06
N GLY A 25 -11.39 -4.48 -4.30
CA GLY A 25 -11.39 -3.46 -5.34
C GLY A 25 -10.12 -3.51 -6.19
N PRO A 26 -9.85 -2.44 -6.96
CA PRO A 26 -8.65 -2.41 -7.81
C PRO A 26 -7.37 -2.44 -6.98
N ALA A 27 -6.35 -3.12 -7.50
CA ALA A 27 -5.07 -3.17 -6.82
C ALA A 27 -4.42 -1.79 -6.79
N PRO A 28 -3.76 -1.42 -5.68
CA PRO A 28 -3.04 -0.16 -5.62
C PRO A 28 -1.82 -0.18 -6.52
N ALA A 29 -1.31 1.01 -6.85
CA ALA A 29 -0.14 1.14 -7.71
C ALA A 29 1.18 0.92 -6.96
N HIS A 30 1.13 0.79 -5.65
CA HIS A 30 2.31 0.69 -4.79
C HIS A 30 2.17 -0.47 -3.82
N SER A 31 3.30 -0.98 -3.36
CA SER A 31 3.33 -2.05 -2.37
C SER A 31 4.65 -1.97 -1.60
N HIS A 32 4.75 -2.74 -0.51
CA HIS A 32 6.02 -2.89 0.19
C HIS A 32 7.03 -3.62 -0.71
N LEU A 33 8.31 -3.50 -0.40
CA LEU A 33 9.36 -4.11 -1.22
C LEU A 33 9.25 -5.63 -1.31
N ASP A 34 8.60 -6.25 -0.33
CA ASP A 34 8.39 -7.70 -0.33
C ASP A 34 7.14 -8.13 -1.10
N GLY A 35 6.43 -7.17 -1.70
CA GLY A 35 5.23 -7.47 -2.47
C GLY A 35 3.94 -7.43 -1.67
N GLU A 36 4.01 -7.15 -0.38
CA GLU A 36 2.82 -7.04 0.45
C GLU A 36 2.13 -5.69 0.24
N PRO A 37 0.80 -5.63 0.29
CA PRO A 37 0.10 -4.35 0.20
C PRO A 37 0.50 -3.43 1.35
N LEU A 38 0.37 -2.13 1.15
CA LEU A 38 0.65 -1.16 2.20
C LEU A 38 -0.26 -1.42 3.40
N CYS A 39 0.18 -0.95 4.58
CA CYS A 39 -0.57 -1.17 5.81
C CYS A 39 -2.00 -0.64 5.67
N PRO A 40 -2.99 -1.38 6.20
CA PRO A 40 -4.38 -0.93 6.09
C PRO A 40 -4.64 0.27 7.00
N VAL A 41 -5.42 1.22 6.47
CA VAL A 41 -5.90 2.37 7.24
C VAL A 41 -7.41 2.47 7.08
N MET A 42 -8.05 3.10 8.04
CA MET A 42 -9.51 3.27 7.99
C MET A 42 -9.87 4.30 6.92
N GLY A 43 -10.58 3.87 5.90
CA GLY A 43 -11.07 4.74 4.85
C GLY A 43 -12.56 4.93 4.92
N ALA A 44 -13.13 5.62 3.93
CA ALA A 44 -14.55 5.92 3.88
C ALA A 44 -15.41 4.64 3.77
N ASN A 45 -14.89 3.63 3.11
CA ASN A 45 -15.61 2.37 2.86
C ASN A 45 -15.01 1.19 3.64
N GLY A 46 -14.31 1.48 4.74
CA GLY A 46 -13.63 0.45 5.54
C GLY A 46 -12.13 0.54 5.38
N TYR A 47 -11.44 -0.56 5.65
CA TYR A 47 -9.97 -0.58 5.56
C TYR A 47 -9.52 -0.55 4.11
N GLU A 48 -8.51 0.25 3.84
CA GLU A 48 -7.90 0.35 2.53
C GLU A 48 -6.39 0.53 2.70
N PRO A 49 -5.59 0.23 1.65
CA PRO A 49 -4.14 0.42 1.75
C PRO A 49 -3.79 1.90 1.96
N ALA A 50 -2.80 2.15 2.80
CA ALA A 50 -2.33 3.51 3.04
C ALA A 50 -1.74 4.10 1.76
N GLN A 51 -1.81 5.43 1.65
CA GLN A 51 -1.17 6.13 0.53
C GLN A 51 0.30 6.35 0.88
N PRO A 52 1.23 6.02 -0.03
CA PRO A 52 2.64 6.25 0.26
C PRO A 52 2.95 7.74 0.35
N ILE A 53 3.92 8.08 1.16
CA ILE A 53 4.39 9.45 1.31
C ILE A 53 5.87 9.51 0.98
N THR A 54 6.36 10.70 0.63
CA THR A 54 7.78 10.89 0.39
C THR A 54 8.52 11.00 1.70
N SER A 55 9.66 10.33 1.75
CA SER A 55 10.51 10.41 2.94
C SER A 55 11.43 11.63 2.89
#